data_47d330588a7e7d921f9101de657857d2
#
_entry.id   47d330588a7e7d921f9101de657857d2
#
_cell.length_a   1.000
_cell.length_b   1.000
_cell.length_c   1.000
_cell.angle_alpha   90.00
_cell.angle_beta   90.00
_cell.angle_gamma   90.00
#
_symmetry.space_group_name_H-M   'P 1'
#
loop_
_entity.id
_entity.type
_entity.pdbx_description
1 polymer ?
#
loop_
_entity_poly.entity_id
_entity_poly.type
_entity_poly.pdbx_seq_one_letter_code
_entity_poly.pdbx_strand_id
1 'polypeptide(L)'
;LDLSRVEAGKLVLSFEQVCLPTIVSDVIEQLLPLAITKHLNIGLHSPDPELLVWADQDRLSQILTNLLDNAIKYTPDGGQVSVELSVDTHDMARIVIRDNGQGIPPDALPKLFDPFFRVQQEERSQTKGLGLGLAIVKDLVDLHGGSITVRSEVDQGTEFTFTLPLHSREPSPAGQLPAVRRTVLVVDDDPDICDLLRDRLEAEGVHVCTAADGRAALRMLAETTVDGVLLDIALPELDGFEVLRQLRPTHPTLPVVMMTAVEALDRAMAAVESGAQDYLLKPFDGTRLRQIVDRWFVIGSGQSESPIGR
;
A
#
# COMPACT_ATOMS: atom_id res chain seq x y z
N LEU A 1 11.49 16.38 5.57
CA LEU A 1 10.75 16.23 6.84
C LEU A 1 9.61 15.20 6.72
N ASP A 2 8.98 15.01 5.55
CA ASP A 2 7.83 14.09 5.40
C ASP A 2 8.25 12.62 5.28
N LEU A 3 9.34 12.30 4.60
CA LEU A 3 9.85 10.91 4.51
C LEU A 3 10.19 10.33 5.89
N SER A 4 10.83 11.12 6.75
CA SER A 4 11.16 10.73 8.14
C SER A 4 9.91 10.52 9.01
N ARG A 5 8.77 11.13 8.67
CA ARG A 5 7.49 10.93 9.37
C ARG A 5 6.70 9.75 8.79
N VAL A 6 6.83 9.50 7.50
CA VAL A 6 6.29 8.31 6.83
C VAL A 6 7.05 7.06 7.29
N GLU A 7 8.40 7.07 7.26
CA GLU A 7 9.25 5.98 7.76
C GLU A 7 9.07 5.72 9.27
N ALA A 8 8.72 6.74 10.05
CA ALA A 8 8.44 6.60 11.48
C ALA A 8 6.99 6.16 11.78
N GLY A 9 6.14 5.88 10.78
CA GLY A 9 4.73 5.51 10.96
C GLY A 9 3.88 6.59 11.67
N LYS A 10 4.35 7.85 11.66
CA LYS A 10 3.71 8.97 12.40
C LYS A 10 2.82 9.84 11.52
N LEU A 11 2.68 9.52 10.23
CA LEU A 11 1.80 10.27 9.33
C LEU A 11 0.37 9.73 9.49
N VAL A 12 -0.48 10.47 10.17
CA VAL A 12 -1.92 10.21 10.23
C VAL A 12 -2.59 11.01 9.13
N LEU A 13 -3.32 10.32 8.23
CA LEU A 13 -4.10 10.97 7.17
C LEU A 13 -5.44 11.47 7.72
N SER A 14 -5.85 12.64 7.26
CA SER A 14 -7.17 13.22 7.54
C SER A 14 -8.08 13.02 6.34
N PHE A 15 -8.79 11.89 6.32
CA PHE A 15 -9.66 11.54 5.19
C PHE A 15 -10.94 12.36 5.16
N GLU A 16 -11.29 12.84 3.97
CA GLU A 16 -12.54 13.53 3.68
C GLU A 16 -13.01 13.26 2.25
N GLN A 17 -14.23 13.65 1.91
CA GLN A 17 -14.69 13.61 0.52
C GLN A 17 -14.06 14.74 -0.27
N VAL A 18 -13.27 14.40 -1.27
CA VAL A 18 -12.55 15.33 -2.14
C VAL A 18 -13.08 15.20 -3.56
N CYS A 19 -13.44 16.33 -4.18
CA CYS A 19 -13.79 16.39 -5.60
C CYS A 19 -12.49 16.32 -6.43
N LEU A 20 -12.26 15.17 -7.06
CA LEU A 20 -11.02 14.88 -7.75
C LEU A 20 -10.74 15.82 -8.94
N PRO A 21 -11.72 16.17 -9.82
CA PRO A 21 -11.51 17.15 -10.89
C PRO A 21 -11.11 18.54 -10.35
N THR A 22 -11.68 18.96 -9.23
CA THR A 22 -11.39 20.26 -8.63
C THR A 22 -9.94 20.32 -8.15
N ILE A 23 -9.50 19.35 -7.36
CA ILE A 23 -8.13 19.36 -6.81
C ILE A 23 -7.07 19.20 -7.91
N VAL A 24 -7.37 18.43 -8.96
CA VAL A 24 -6.48 18.34 -10.14
C VAL A 24 -6.38 19.67 -10.86
N SER A 25 -7.50 20.37 -11.05
CA SER A 25 -7.51 21.70 -11.66
C SER A 25 -6.71 22.73 -10.86
N ASP A 26 -6.88 22.74 -9.52
CA ASP A 26 -6.16 23.63 -8.62
C ASP A 26 -4.64 23.41 -8.71
N VAL A 27 -4.19 22.15 -8.74
CA VAL A 27 -2.77 21.82 -8.87
C VAL A 27 -2.24 22.21 -10.26
N ILE A 28 -3.02 21.98 -11.34
CA ILE A 28 -2.65 22.43 -12.69
C ILE A 28 -2.49 23.96 -12.70
N GLU A 29 -3.43 24.71 -12.12
CA GLU A 29 -3.35 26.18 -12.04
C GLU A 29 -2.10 26.66 -11.28
N GLN A 30 -1.73 26.01 -10.18
CA GLN A 30 -0.51 26.33 -9.45
C GLN A 30 0.77 26.10 -10.28
N LEU A 31 0.78 25.10 -11.16
CA LEU A 31 1.92 24.75 -11.99
C LEU A 31 1.92 25.44 -13.37
N LEU A 32 0.84 26.13 -13.76
CA LEU A 32 0.72 26.86 -15.02
C LEU A 32 1.88 27.79 -15.32
N PRO A 33 2.43 28.59 -14.37
CA PRO A 33 3.58 29.46 -14.66
C PRO A 33 4.79 28.69 -15.18
N LEU A 34 5.06 27.49 -14.67
CA LEU A 34 6.15 26.63 -15.13
C LEU A 34 5.87 26.07 -16.53
N ALA A 35 4.63 25.62 -16.76
CA ALA A 35 4.21 25.12 -18.07
C ALA A 35 4.27 26.19 -19.16
N ILE A 36 3.81 27.40 -18.87
CA ILE A 36 3.87 28.55 -19.79
C ILE A 36 5.32 28.87 -20.15
N THR A 37 6.25 28.86 -19.21
CA THR A 37 7.68 29.12 -19.46
C THR A 37 8.28 28.14 -20.49
N LYS A 38 7.77 26.89 -20.49
CA LYS A 38 8.19 25.84 -21.43
C LYS A 38 7.24 25.67 -22.62
N HIS A 39 6.25 26.56 -22.79
CA HIS A 39 5.22 26.48 -23.83
C HIS A 39 4.50 25.14 -23.90
N LEU A 40 4.30 24.49 -22.72
CA LEU A 40 3.62 23.20 -22.64
C LEU A 40 2.12 23.37 -22.74
N ASN A 41 1.45 22.40 -23.35
CA ASN A 41 -0.01 22.25 -23.32
C ASN A 41 -0.39 21.24 -22.22
N ILE A 42 -1.13 21.69 -21.21
CA ILE A 42 -1.64 20.82 -20.15
C ILE A 42 -3.15 20.70 -20.29
N GLY A 43 -3.66 19.46 -20.39
CA GLY A 43 -5.09 19.16 -20.48
C GLY A 43 -5.59 18.28 -19.35
N LEU A 44 -6.79 18.56 -18.82
CA LEU A 44 -7.54 17.68 -17.94
C LEU A 44 -8.74 17.12 -18.70
N HIS A 45 -8.91 15.80 -18.67
CA HIS A 45 -10.08 15.09 -19.16
C HIS A 45 -10.75 14.35 -18.00
N SER A 46 -11.95 14.77 -17.64
CA SER A 46 -12.78 14.11 -16.65
C SER A 46 -14.20 13.91 -17.24
N PRO A 47 -14.62 12.66 -17.47
CA PRO A 47 -15.99 12.39 -17.92
C PRO A 47 -17.04 12.74 -16.86
N ASP A 48 -16.67 12.64 -15.58
CA ASP A 48 -17.49 13.00 -14.43
C ASP A 48 -16.92 14.25 -13.75
N PRO A 49 -17.61 15.40 -13.81
CA PRO A 49 -17.13 16.64 -13.19
C PRO A 49 -17.25 16.63 -11.66
N GLU A 50 -18.01 15.72 -11.07
CA GLU A 50 -18.25 15.60 -9.63
C GLU A 50 -17.66 14.31 -9.05
N LEU A 51 -16.64 13.73 -9.71
CA LEU A 51 -15.98 12.51 -9.24
C LEU A 51 -15.39 12.72 -7.84
N LEU A 52 -16.02 12.10 -6.83
CA LEU A 52 -15.63 12.17 -5.44
C LEU A 52 -14.75 10.97 -5.06
N VAL A 53 -13.68 11.23 -4.31
CA VAL A 53 -12.82 10.22 -3.71
C VAL A 53 -12.74 10.46 -2.19
N TRP A 54 -12.42 9.41 -1.44
CA TRP A 54 -12.12 9.50 -0.03
C TRP A 54 -10.61 9.64 0.16
N ALA A 55 -10.13 10.81 0.51
CA ALA A 55 -8.70 11.12 0.53
C ALA A 55 -8.36 12.22 1.55
N ASP A 56 -7.11 12.30 1.94
CA ASP A 56 -6.53 13.47 2.59
C ASP A 56 -6.19 14.50 1.50
N GLN A 57 -6.88 15.64 1.49
CA GLN A 57 -6.79 16.66 0.45
C GLN A 57 -5.35 17.19 0.29
N ASP A 58 -4.66 17.45 1.39
CA ASP A 58 -3.30 18.00 1.37
C ASP A 58 -2.31 16.98 0.77
N ARG A 59 -2.45 15.71 1.14
CA ARG A 59 -1.60 14.64 0.65
C ARG A 59 -1.91 14.25 -0.79
N LEU A 60 -3.16 14.29 -1.18
CA LEU A 60 -3.54 14.12 -2.59
C LEU A 60 -2.99 15.25 -3.45
N SER A 61 -3.06 16.49 -2.98
CA SER A 61 -2.42 17.65 -3.64
C SER A 61 -0.90 17.45 -3.78
N GLN A 62 -0.25 16.89 -2.75
CA GLN A 62 1.18 16.57 -2.77
C GLN A 62 1.53 15.48 -3.81
N ILE A 63 0.72 14.41 -3.92
CA ILE A 63 0.87 13.37 -4.94
C ILE A 63 0.80 13.99 -6.35
N LEU A 64 -0.28 14.75 -6.61
CA LEU A 64 -0.53 15.37 -7.90
C LEU A 64 0.58 16.37 -8.27
N THR A 65 1.00 17.21 -7.32
CA THR A 65 2.08 18.18 -7.52
C THR A 65 3.39 17.48 -7.89
N ASN A 66 3.79 16.43 -7.18
CA ASN A 66 5.01 15.69 -7.48
C ASN A 66 4.99 15.06 -8.89
N LEU A 67 3.87 14.45 -9.28
CA LEU A 67 3.74 13.80 -10.58
C LEU A 67 3.67 14.81 -11.73
N LEU A 68 2.90 15.88 -11.57
CA LEU A 68 2.75 16.93 -12.59
C LEU A 68 4.03 17.78 -12.73
N ASP A 69 4.72 18.11 -11.63
CA ASP A 69 6.01 18.80 -11.68
C ASP A 69 7.05 17.96 -12.45
N ASN A 70 7.09 16.65 -12.20
CA ASN A 70 7.94 15.74 -12.97
C ASN A 70 7.56 15.74 -14.46
N ALA A 71 6.27 15.62 -14.80
CA ALA A 71 5.81 15.66 -16.18
C ALA A 71 6.22 16.96 -16.88
N ILE A 72 6.02 18.12 -16.24
CA ILE A 72 6.42 19.43 -16.77
C ILE A 72 7.94 19.52 -16.91
N LYS A 73 8.68 19.04 -15.93
CA LYS A 73 10.15 19.10 -15.88
C LYS A 73 10.79 18.31 -17.02
N TYR A 74 10.31 17.10 -17.28
CA TYR A 74 10.92 16.17 -18.23
C TYR A 74 10.32 16.21 -19.63
N THR A 75 9.29 17.00 -19.85
CA THR A 75 8.75 17.29 -21.17
C THR A 75 9.54 18.42 -21.82
N PRO A 76 9.96 18.30 -23.09
CA PRO A 76 10.65 19.39 -23.82
C PRO A 76 9.72 20.56 -24.08
N ASP A 77 10.30 21.71 -24.42
CA ASP A 77 9.54 22.90 -24.76
C ASP A 77 8.57 22.64 -25.91
N GLY A 78 7.33 23.13 -25.77
CA GLY A 78 6.26 22.92 -26.74
C GLY A 78 5.59 21.54 -26.65
N GLY A 79 5.98 20.72 -25.67
CA GLY A 79 5.41 19.40 -25.47
C GLY A 79 4.00 19.39 -24.84
N GLN A 80 3.52 18.22 -24.48
CA GLN A 80 2.16 18.01 -24.00
C GLN A 80 2.14 17.17 -22.73
N VAL A 81 1.30 17.58 -21.77
CA VAL A 81 0.97 16.85 -20.54
C VAL A 81 -0.55 16.68 -20.48
N SER A 82 -1.03 15.52 -20.12
CA SER A 82 -2.46 15.28 -19.96
C SER A 82 -2.76 14.55 -18.64
N VAL A 83 -3.87 14.91 -18.02
CA VAL A 83 -4.46 14.20 -16.88
C VAL A 83 -5.80 13.65 -17.32
N GLU A 84 -5.99 12.35 -17.13
CA GLU A 84 -7.24 11.65 -17.43
C GLU A 84 -7.77 11.03 -16.16
N LEU A 85 -9.03 11.30 -15.84
CA LEU A 85 -9.77 10.76 -14.71
C LEU A 85 -10.81 9.76 -15.20
N SER A 86 -10.93 8.64 -14.53
CA SER A 86 -11.92 7.61 -14.83
C SER A 86 -12.22 6.78 -13.58
N VAL A 87 -13.27 5.98 -13.64
CA VAL A 87 -13.58 4.97 -12.61
C VAL A 87 -13.31 3.60 -13.21
N ASP A 88 -12.64 2.74 -12.46
CA ASP A 88 -12.43 1.36 -12.88
C ASP A 88 -13.57 0.43 -12.44
N THR A 89 -13.50 -0.85 -12.82
CA THR A 89 -14.52 -1.85 -12.52
C THR A 89 -14.55 -2.30 -11.04
N HIS A 90 -13.64 -1.79 -10.20
CA HIS A 90 -13.49 -2.14 -8.79
C HIS A 90 -13.85 -0.97 -7.86
N ASP A 91 -14.65 -0.01 -8.33
CA ASP A 91 -15.01 1.20 -7.60
C ASP A 91 -13.79 2.04 -7.13
N MET A 92 -12.75 2.06 -7.96
CA MET A 92 -11.57 2.88 -7.74
C MET A 92 -11.56 4.03 -8.76
N ALA A 93 -11.31 5.24 -8.29
CA ALA A 93 -10.93 6.34 -9.18
C ALA A 93 -9.54 6.05 -9.74
N ARG A 94 -9.40 6.13 -11.05
CA ARG A 94 -8.15 5.94 -11.77
C ARG A 94 -7.69 7.28 -12.33
N ILE A 95 -6.49 7.68 -11.96
CA ILE A 95 -5.85 8.93 -12.37
C ILE A 95 -4.66 8.56 -13.25
N VAL A 96 -4.64 9.05 -14.49
CA VAL A 96 -3.56 8.86 -15.44
C VAL A 96 -2.93 10.19 -15.75
N ILE A 97 -1.62 10.33 -15.50
CA ILE A 97 -0.83 11.50 -15.88
C ILE A 97 0.14 11.04 -16.97
N ARG A 98 0.02 11.65 -18.15
CA ARG A 98 0.82 11.29 -19.32
C ARG A 98 1.56 12.51 -19.84
N ASP A 99 2.82 12.35 -20.18
CA ASP A 99 3.64 13.31 -20.88
C ASP A 99 4.24 12.72 -22.17
N ASN A 100 4.64 13.56 -23.10
CA ASN A 100 5.39 13.19 -24.30
C ASN A 100 6.87 13.59 -24.17
N GLY A 101 7.43 13.45 -22.99
CA GLY A 101 8.79 13.83 -22.65
C GLY A 101 9.85 12.81 -23.07
N GLN A 102 11.03 12.95 -22.45
CA GLN A 102 12.20 12.11 -22.78
C GLN A 102 12.04 10.63 -22.40
N GLY A 103 11.02 10.27 -21.63
CA GLY A 103 10.81 8.91 -21.14
C GLY A 103 11.86 8.44 -20.13
N ILE A 104 11.71 7.20 -19.70
CA ILE A 104 12.55 6.57 -18.68
C ILE A 104 13.11 5.26 -19.23
N PRO A 105 14.44 5.03 -19.11
CA PRO A 105 15.05 3.79 -19.54
C PRO A 105 14.48 2.57 -18.79
N PRO A 106 14.30 1.41 -19.46
CA PRO A 106 13.69 0.21 -18.88
C PRO A 106 14.39 -0.32 -17.63
N ASP A 107 15.71 -0.16 -17.55
CA ASP A 107 16.55 -0.57 -16.42
C ASP A 107 16.37 0.32 -15.17
N ALA A 108 15.83 1.52 -15.34
CA ALA A 108 15.53 2.46 -14.28
C ALA A 108 14.11 2.25 -13.68
N LEU A 109 13.16 1.74 -14.46
CA LEU A 109 11.75 1.58 -14.04
C LEU A 109 11.56 0.79 -12.73
N PRO A 110 12.26 -0.34 -12.48
CA PRO A 110 12.09 -1.11 -11.25
C PRO A 110 12.53 -0.37 -9.98
N LYS A 111 13.40 0.64 -10.12
CA LYS A 111 13.99 1.40 -9.01
C LYS A 111 13.40 2.81 -8.87
N LEU A 112 12.44 3.16 -9.72
CA LEU A 112 11.94 4.53 -9.84
C LEU A 112 11.33 5.07 -8.55
N PHE A 113 10.76 4.20 -7.74
CA PHE A 113 10.14 4.53 -6.45
C PHE A 113 11.09 4.32 -5.25
N ASP A 114 12.35 3.88 -5.48
CA ASP A 114 13.33 3.75 -4.41
C ASP A 114 13.75 5.15 -3.91
N PRO A 115 13.85 5.37 -2.61
CA PRO A 115 14.35 6.62 -2.05
C PRO A 115 15.75 6.97 -2.60
N PHE A 116 15.96 8.25 -2.91
CA PHE A 116 17.22 8.80 -3.46
C PHE A 116 17.61 8.28 -4.86
N PHE A 117 16.81 7.43 -5.48
CA PHE A 117 17.08 6.97 -6.84
C PHE A 117 16.89 8.10 -7.87
N ARG A 118 17.81 8.18 -8.84
CA ARG A 118 17.78 9.12 -9.96
C ARG A 118 18.31 8.45 -11.23
N VAL A 119 17.70 8.76 -12.37
CA VAL A 119 18.19 8.29 -13.67
C VAL A 119 19.46 9.05 -14.01
N GLN A 120 20.56 8.34 -14.29
CA GLN A 120 21.91 8.93 -14.48
C GLN A 120 22.06 9.92 -15.66
N GLN A 121 21.08 10.06 -16.53
CA GLN A 121 21.09 11.04 -17.63
C GLN A 121 20.99 12.51 -17.17
N GLU A 122 20.72 12.75 -15.88
CA GLU A 122 20.54 14.09 -15.33
C GLU A 122 21.83 14.89 -15.08
N GLU A 123 23.01 14.34 -15.29
CA GLU A 123 24.27 15.08 -15.08
C GLU A 123 24.43 16.33 -15.97
N ARG A 124 23.61 16.46 -17.03
CA ARG A 124 23.56 17.64 -17.91
C ARG A 124 22.45 18.63 -17.59
N SER A 125 21.51 18.27 -16.73
CA SER A 125 20.37 19.11 -16.35
C SER A 125 20.63 19.71 -14.96
N GLN A 126 20.63 21.03 -14.84
CA GLN A 126 20.80 21.79 -13.59
C GLN A 126 19.63 21.62 -12.59
N THR A 127 18.76 20.63 -12.78
CA THR A 127 17.58 20.40 -11.96
C THR A 127 17.95 19.65 -10.70
N LYS A 128 18.00 20.39 -9.59
CA LYS A 128 18.24 19.88 -8.22
C LYS A 128 16.99 19.21 -7.70
N GLY A 129 16.98 17.88 -7.57
CA GLY A 129 15.97 17.10 -6.84
C GLY A 129 16.66 16.05 -5.97
N LEU A 130 16.15 15.78 -4.77
CA LEU A 130 16.73 14.82 -3.81
C LEU A 130 16.43 13.35 -4.16
N GLY A 131 15.64 13.07 -5.21
CA GLY A 131 15.21 11.70 -5.54
C GLY A 131 14.20 11.11 -4.54
N LEU A 132 13.46 11.96 -3.82
CA LEU A 132 12.51 11.55 -2.80
C LEU A 132 11.04 11.66 -3.25
N GLY A 133 10.75 12.43 -4.30
CA GLY A 133 9.39 12.77 -4.70
C GLY A 133 8.54 11.55 -5.05
N LEU A 134 9.07 10.63 -5.87
CA LEU A 134 8.32 9.44 -6.29
C LEU A 134 8.21 8.38 -5.19
N ALA A 135 9.20 8.26 -4.29
CA ALA A 135 9.09 7.42 -3.10
C ALA A 135 7.94 7.91 -2.20
N ILE A 136 7.90 9.22 -1.92
CA ILE A 136 6.80 9.84 -1.15
C ILE A 136 5.44 9.62 -1.86
N VAL A 137 5.37 9.75 -3.18
CA VAL A 137 4.14 9.51 -3.94
C VAL A 137 3.65 8.07 -3.73
N LYS A 138 4.54 7.09 -3.84
CA LYS A 138 4.19 5.69 -3.64
C LYS A 138 3.65 5.45 -2.24
N ASP A 139 4.36 5.92 -1.21
CA ASP A 139 3.94 5.77 0.19
C ASP A 139 2.58 6.43 0.45
N LEU A 140 2.36 7.65 -0.08
CA LEU A 140 1.09 8.35 0.08
C LEU A 140 -0.05 7.64 -0.65
N VAL A 141 0.15 7.12 -1.86
CA VAL A 141 -0.86 6.34 -2.58
C VAL A 141 -1.19 5.05 -1.84
N ASP A 142 -0.18 4.34 -1.34
CA ASP A 142 -0.36 3.12 -0.55
C ASP A 142 -1.14 3.42 0.76
N LEU A 143 -0.83 4.53 1.45
CA LEU A 143 -1.56 4.99 2.63
C LEU A 143 -3.03 5.36 2.35
N HIS A 144 -3.36 5.77 1.13
CA HIS A 144 -4.74 6.00 0.68
C HIS A 144 -5.47 4.71 0.27
N GLY A 145 -4.81 3.54 0.36
CA GLY A 145 -5.38 2.27 -0.09
C GLY A 145 -5.46 2.12 -1.61
N GLY A 146 -4.65 2.90 -2.32
CA GLY A 146 -4.52 2.86 -3.77
C GLY A 146 -3.33 2.03 -4.25
N SER A 147 -3.04 2.16 -5.53
CA SER A 147 -1.84 1.59 -6.15
C SER A 147 -1.29 2.56 -7.20
N ILE A 148 0.02 2.54 -7.44
CA ILE A 148 0.66 3.32 -8.49
C ILE A 148 1.48 2.45 -9.41
N THR A 149 1.41 2.72 -10.70
CA THR A 149 2.18 2.05 -11.76
C THR A 149 2.75 3.08 -12.74
N VAL A 150 3.81 2.70 -13.45
CA VAL A 150 4.44 3.52 -14.46
C VAL A 150 4.66 2.75 -15.74
N ARG A 151 4.42 3.40 -16.88
CA ARG A 151 4.80 2.94 -18.21
C ARG A 151 5.58 4.04 -18.87
N SER A 152 6.72 3.71 -19.47
CA SER A 152 7.55 4.71 -20.13
C SER A 152 8.41 4.06 -21.21
N GLU A 153 8.65 4.80 -22.27
CA GLU A 153 9.56 4.45 -23.35
C GLU A 153 10.42 5.68 -23.67
N VAL A 154 11.72 5.46 -23.88
CA VAL A 154 12.66 6.53 -24.17
C VAL A 154 12.21 7.29 -25.41
N ASP A 155 12.21 8.62 -25.33
CA ASP A 155 11.75 9.58 -26.36
C ASP A 155 10.27 9.47 -26.75
N GLN A 156 9.46 8.69 -26.04
CA GLN A 156 8.00 8.59 -26.24
C GLN A 156 7.19 9.18 -25.07
N GLY A 157 7.85 9.42 -23.93
CA GLY A 157 7.24 9.98 -22.74
C GLY A 157 6.96 8.97 -21.65
N THR A 158 6.20 9.43 -20.65
CA THR A 158 5.89 8.64 -19.45
C THR A 158 4.40 8.70 -19.12
N GLU A 159 3.86 7.60 -18.66
CA GLU A 159 2.51 7.47 -18.13
C GLU A 159 2.59 6.95 -16.70
N PHE A 160 2.21 7.79 -15.74
CA PHE A 160 1.92 7.37 -14.38
C PHE A 160 0.43 7.10 -14.22
N THR A 161 0.08 5.97 -13.66
CA THR A 161 -1.30 5.63 -13.30
C THR A 161 -1.37 5.33 -11.83
N PHE A 162 -2.25 6.02 -11.09
CA PHE A 162 -2.55 5.65 -9.71
C PHE A 162 -4.06 5.56 -9.48
N THR A 163 -4.44 4.84 -8.43
CA THR A 163 -5.84 4.61 -8.06
C THR A 163 -6.12 5.12 -6.65
N LEU A 164 -7.37 5.51 -6.40
CA LEU A 164 -7.87 5.89 -5.06
C LEU A 164 -9.27 5.29 -4.87
N PRO A 165 -9.66 4.90 -3.64
CA PRO A 165 -11.01 4.45 -3.36
C PRO A 165 -12.03 5.58 -3.58
N LEU A 166 -13.16 5.29 -4.23
CA LEU A 166 -14.26 6.25 -4.42
C LEU A 166 -14.98 6.57 -3.12
N HIS A 167 -15.07 5.61 -2.23
CA HIS A 167 -15.84 5.72 -1.00
C HIS A 167 -14.96 5.42 0.20
N SER A 168 -15.25 6.07 1.33
CA SER A 168 -14.74 5.55 2.60
C SER A 168 -15.22 4.11 2.73
N ARG A 169 -14.34 3.21 3.09
CA ARG A 169 -14.74 1.96 3.72
C ARG A 169 -15.21 2.25 5.16
N GLU A 170 -16.21 3.14 5.31
CA GLU A 170 -17.00 3.08 6.53
C GLU A 170 -17.71 1.72 6.50
N PRO A 171 -17.76 0.99 7.63
CA PRO A 171 -18.59 -0.19 7.72
C PRO A 171 -20.03 0.23 7.47
N SER A 172 -20.55 -0.02 6.25
CA SER A 172 -21.92 0.30 5.86
C SER A 172 -22.87 -0.45 6.77
N PRO A 173 -23.78 0.22 7.51
CA PRO A 173 -24.85 -0.49 8.15
C PRO A 173 -25.88 -0.89 7.06
N ALA A 174 -25.99 -2.18 6.83
CA ALA A 174 -27.08 -2.86 6.12
C ALA A 174 -27.07 -2.93 4.59
N GLY A 175 -26.50 -4.03 4.17
CA GLY A 175 -26.76 -4.69 2.88
C GLY A 175 -26.18 -6.09 2.96
N GLN A 176 -26.80 -6.98 3.75
CA GLN A 176 -26.34 -8.35 4.02
C GLN A 176 -26.32 -9.19 2.74
N LEU A 177 -25.12 -9.34 2.14
CA LEU A 177 -24.66 -10.64 1.68
C LEU A 177 -23.90 -11.26 2.85
N PRO A 178 -23.94 -12.57 3.11
CA PRO A 178 -23.23 -13.17 4.23
C PRO A 178 -21.73 -12.94 4.03
N ALA A 179 -21.19 -11.95 4.71
CA ALA A 179 -19.76 -11.76 4.80
C ALA A 179 -19.21 -13.05 5.43
N VAL A 180 -18.43 -13.80 4.68
CA VAL A 180 -17.54 -14.81 5.25
C VAL A 180 -16.63 -14.05 6.21
N ARG A 181 -17.02 -13.96 7.48
CA ARG A 181 -16.21 -13.33 8.52
C ARG A 181 -14.94 -14.17 8.64
N ARG A 182 -13.84 -13.59 8.21
CA ARG A 182 -12.55 -14.27 8.36
C ARG A 182 -12.17 -14.30 9.82
N THR A 183 -11.69 -15.44 10.27
CA THR A 183 -11.27 -15.67 11.64
C THR A 183 -9.75 -15.68 11.71
N VAL A 184 -9.15 -14.81 12.50
CA VAL A 184 -7.71 -14.75 12.76
C VAL A 184 -7.45 -15.18 14.20
N LEU A 185 -6.50 -16.09 14.38
CA LEU A 185 -6.01 -16.51 15.68
C LEU A 185 -4.84 -15.61 16.07
N VAL A 186 -4.96 -14.91 17.20
CA VAL A 186 -3.89 -14.15 17.84
C VAL A 186 -3.32 -14.99 18.98
N VAL A 187 -2.01 -15.22 18.94
CA VAL A 187 -1.31 -16.03 19.95
C VAL A 187 -0.24 -15.16 20.61
N ASP A 188 -0.49 -14.81 21.86
CA ASP A 188 0.39 -13.95 22.67
C ASP A 188 0.11 -14.25 24.14
N ASP A 189 1.13 -14.30 24.98
CA ASP A 189 0.98 -14.55 26.43
C ASP A 189 0.63 -13.27 27.20
N ASP A 190 0.74 -12.10 26.55
CA ASP A 190 0.30 -10.82 27.10
C ASP A 190 -1.18 -10.55 26.72
N PRO A 191 -2.10 -10.54 27.72
CA PRO A 191 -3.52 -10.29 27.48
C PRO A 191 -3.79 -8.87 26.93
N ASP A 192 -2.99 -7.88 27.30
CA ASP A 192 -3.16 -6.50 26.83
C ASP A 192 -2.85 -6.40 25.33
N ILE A 193 -1.89 -7.17 24.83
CA ILE A 193 -1.59 -7.28 23.40
C ILE A 193 -2.71 -8.01 22.67
N CYS A 194 -3.21 -9.10 23.21
CA CYS A 194 -4.36 -9.82 22.66
C CYS A 194 -5.59 -8.92 22.53
N ASP A 195 -5.92 -8.15 23.56
CA ASP A 195 -7.07 -7.25 23.55
C ASP A 195 -6.87 -6.09 22.56
N LEU A 196 -5.68 -5.47 22.54
CA LEU A 196 -5.34 -4.43 21.56
C LEU A 196 -5.47 -4.91 20.10
N LEU A 197 -4.97 -6.11 19.80
CA LEU A 197 -5.06 -6.69 18.46
C LEU A 197 -6.49 -7.07 18.12
N ARG A 198 -7.26 -7.61 19.09
CA ARG A 198 -8.68 -7.92 18.92
C ARG A 198 -9.44 -6.66 18.53
N ASP A 199 -9.34 -5.58 19.31
CA ASP A 199 -10.06 -4.33 19.06
C ASP A 199 -9.75 -3.78 17.67
N ARG A 200 -8.48 -3.81 17.26
CA ARG A 200 -8.05 -3.29 15.94
C ARG A 200 -8.51 -4.17 14.78
N LEU A 201 -8.41 -5.49 14.91
CA LEU A 201 -8.80 -6.44 13.85
C LEU A 201 -10.32 -6.52 13.70
N GLU A 202 -11.07 -6.47 14.81
CA GLU A 202 -12.54 -6.46 14.78
C GLU A 202 -13.07 -5.15 14.17
N ALA A 203 -12.38 -4.02 14.36
CA ALA A 203 -12.70 -2.77 13.67
C ALA A 203 -12.51 -2.87 12.13
N GLU A 204 -11.65 -3.77 11.66
CA GLU A 204 -11.46 -4.09 10.23
C GLU A 204 -12.39 -5.22 9.74
N GLY A 205 -13.34 -5.67 10.58
CA GLY A 205 -14.32 -6.69 10.20
C GLY A 205 -13.83 -8.15 10.29
N VAL A 206 -12.67 -8.37 10.89
CA VAL A 206 -12.07 -9.70 11.12
C VAL A 206 -12.52 -10.23 12.48
N HIS A 207 -12.98 -11.46 12.54
CA HIS A 207 -13.27 -12.12 13.83
C HIS A 207 -11.97 -12.62 14.47
N VAL A 208 -11.79 -12.40 15.77
CA VAL A 208 -10.55 -12.72 16.47
C VAL A 208 -10.77 -13.79 17.53
N CYS A 209 -10.00 -14.88 17.44
CA CYS A 209 -9.79 -15.82 18.51
C CYS A 209 -8.42 -15.58 19.15
N THR A 210 -8.26 -15.80 20.43
CA THR A 210 -6.98 -15.60 21.12
C THR A 210 -6.53 -16.86 21.85
N ALA A 211 -5.23 -17.09 21.89
CA ALA A 211 -4.59 -18.13 22.68
C ALA A 211 -3.41 -17.55 23.47
N ALA A 212 -3.29 -17.89 24.74
CA ALA A 212 -2.26 -17.36 25.61
C ALA A 212 -0.92 -18.16 25.56
N ASP A 213 -0.88 -19.27 24.87
CA ASP A 213 0.30 -20.12 24.73
C ASP A 213 0.26 -20.95 23.44
N GLY A 214 1.42 -21.49 23.03
CA GLY A 214 1.54 -22.28 21.81
C GLY A 214 0.74 -23.58 21.81
N ARG A 215 0.52 -24.21 22.96
CA ARG A 215 -0.28 -25.45 23.06
C ARG A 215 -1.77 -25.16 22.92
N ALA A 216 -2.25 -24.06 23.51
CA ALA A 216 -3.61 -23.57 23.33
C ALA A 216 -3.87 -23.23 21.86
N ALA A 217 -2.93 -22.57 21.20
CA ALA A 217 -3.00 -22.26 19.77
C ALA A 217 -3.15 -23.53 18.90
N LEU A 218 -2.31 -24.54 19.10
CA LEU A 218 -2.39 -25.79 18.35
C LEU A 218 -3.68 -26.56 18.60
N ARG A 219 -4.23 -26.56 19.83
CA ARG A 219 -5.55 -27.14 20.11
C ARG A 219 -6.65 -26.40 19.36
N MET A 220 -6.66 -25.07 19.42
CA MET A 220 -7.67 -24.27 18.72
C MET A 220 -7.63 -24.47 17.20
N LEU A 221 -6.44 -24.58 16.62
CA LEU A 221 -6.26 -24.84 15.19
C LEU A 221 -6.72 -26.24 14.77
N ALA A 222 -6.75 -27.21 15.70
CA ALA A 222 -7.31 -28.53 15.45
C ALA A 222 -8.85 -28.58 15.53
N GLU A 223 -9.46 -27.65 16.26
CA GLU A 223 -10.91 -27.64 16.56
C GLU A 223 -11.66 -26.57 15.77
N THR A 224 -10.95 -25.49 15.32
CA THR A 224 -11.55 -24.31 14.69
C THR A 224 -10.83 -23.99 13.39
N THR A 225 -11.59 -23.73 12.33
CA THR A 225 -11.02 -23.22 11.08
C THR A 225 -10.71 -21.73 11.24
N VAL A 226 -9.46 -21.35 10.97
CA VAL A 226 -9.03 -19.95 10.96
C VAL A 226 -8.44 -19.62 9.57
N ASP A 227 -8.54 -18.37 9.19
CA ASP A 227 -8.05 -17.86 7.89
C ASP A 227 -6.62 -17.30 7.98
N GLY A 228 -6.09 -17.15 9.19
CA GLY A 228 -4.74 -16.69 9.44
C GLY A 228 -4.35 -16.70 10.92
N VAL A 229 -3.05 -16.54 11.18
CA VAL A 229 -2.49 -16.56 12.55
C VAL A 229 -1.52 -15.39 12.72
N LEU A 230 -1.69 -14.61 13.79
CA LEU A 230 -0.68 -13.73 14.36
C LEU A 230 -0.04 -14.47 15.54
N LEU A 231 1.26 -14.75 15.48
CA LEU A 231 1.95 -15.66 16.39
C LEU A 231 3.16 -14.99 17.03
N ASP A 232 3.12 -14.78 18.34
CA ASP A 232 4.30 -14.30 19.04
C ASP A 232 5.43 -15.34 19.03
N ILE A 233 6.66 -14.84 18.84
CA ILE A 233 7.87 -15.68 18.91
C ILE A 233 8.17 -16.08 20.35
N ALA A 234 7.97 -15.18 21.32
CA ALA A 234 8.44 -15.34 22.70
C ALA A 234 7.36 -15.93 23.62
N LEU A 235 6.72 -17.03 23.22
CA LEU A 235 5.70 -17.69 24.03
C LEU A 235 6.32 -18.59 25.12
N PRO A 236 5.67 -18.72 26.28
CA PRO A 236 6.09 -19.67 27.31
C PRO A 236 5.87 -21.12 26.86
N GLU A 237 6.66 -22.03 27.41
CA GLU A 237 6.62 -23.49 27.21
C GLU A 237 6.90 -23.95 25.76
N LEU A 238 6.19 -23.45 24.77
CA LEU A 238 6.32 -23.78 23.35
C LEU A 238 6.47 -22.49 22.55
N ASP A 239 7.69 -22.18 22.10
CA ASP A 239 7.96 -20.94 21.37
C ASP A 239 7.25 -20.89 20.00
N GLY A 240 7.08 -19.69 19.44
CA GLY A 240 6.35 -19.50 18.20
C GLY A 240 6.93 -20.23 16.99
N PHE A 241 8.25 -20.46 16.95
CA PHE A 241 8.87 -21.25 15.88
C PHE A 241 8.47 -22.71 15.95
N GLU A 242 8.41 -23.24 17.13
CA GLU A 242 7.99 -24.64 17.34
C GLU A 242 6.52 -24.82 16.99
N VAL A 243 5.66 -23.83 17.35
CA VAL A 243 4.25 -23.80 16.92
C VAL A 243 4.17 -23.78 15.39
N LEU A 244 4.90 -22.89 14.72
CA LEU A 244 4.94 -22.80 13.27
C LEU A 244 5.38 -24.13 12.63
N ARG A 245 6.42 -24.75 13.16
CA ARG A 245 6.96 -26.02 12.68
C ARG A 245 5.94 -27.16 12.80
N GLN A 246 5.19 -27.22 13.90
CA GLN A 246 4.13 -28.23 14.10
C GLN A 246 2.88 -27.95 13.27
N LEU A 247 2.61 -26.70 12.95
CA LEU A 247 1.47 -26.26 12.15
C LEU A 247 1.64 -26.61 10.66
N ARG A 248 2.81 -26.41 10.10
CA ARG A 248 3.05 -26.52 8.64
C ARG A 248 2.69 -27.85 8.00
N PRO A 249 2.93 -29.02 8.62
CA PRO A 249 2.51 -30.30 8.04
C PRO A 249 1.00 -30.48 7.89
N THR A 250 0.21 -29.85 8.77
CA THR A 250 -1.26 -29.95 8.77
C THR A 250 -1.94 -28.78 8.08
N HIS A 251 -1.32 -27.60 8.06
CA HIS A 251 -1.84 -26.37 7.49
C HIS A 251 -0.78 -25.68 6.59
N PRO A 252 -0.43 -26.28 5.45
CA PRO A 252 0.69 -25.79 4.61
C PRO A 252 0.43 -24.40 3.99
N THR A 253 -0.83 -24.04 3.76
CA THR A 253 -1.23 -22.79 3.08
C THR A 253 -1.76 -21.72 4.04
N LEU A 254 -1.94 -22.04 5.34
CA LEU A 254 -2.47 -21.07 6.31
C LEU A 254 -1.48 -19.92 6.49
N PRO A 255 -1.90 -18.66 6.25
CA PRO A 255 -1.04 -17.52 6.50
C PRO A 255 -0.68 -17.41 7.99
N VAL A 256 0.62 -17.35 8.28
CA VAL A 256 1.15 -17.11 9.63
C VAL A 256 2.08 -15.91 9.58
N VAL A 257 1.78 -14.91 10.38
CA VAL A 257 2.62 -13.71 10.57
C VAL A 257 3.20 -13.77 11.97
N MET A 258 4.54 -13.72 12.05
CA MET A 258 5.22 -13.77 13.35
C MET A 258 5.26 -12.40 14.01
N MET A 259 4.95 -12.33 15.30
CA MET A 259 5.09 -11.11 16.09
C MET A 259 6.42 -11.16 16.87
N THR A 260 7.17 -10.04 16.89
CA THR A 260 8.50 -10.02 17.52
C THR A 260 8.86 -8.65 18.08
N ALA A 261 9.66 -8.62 19.15
CA ALA A 261 10.31 -7.40 19.61
C ALA A 261 11.47 -7.01 18.68
N VAL A 262 11.79 -5.72 18.62
CA VAL A 262 12.86 -5.15 17.75
C VAL A 262 14.22 -5.85 17.97
N GLU A 263 14.51 -6.28 19.18
CA GLU A 263 15.79 -6.94 19.55
C GLU A 263 15.94 -8.36 18.95
N ALA A 264 14.87 -8.92 18.38
CA ALA A 264 14.85 -10.27 17.81
C ALA A 264 14.66 -10.29 16.27
N LEU A 265 15.02 -9.22 15.57
CA LEU A 265 14.85 -9.08 14.13
C LEU A 265 15.56 -10.19 13.32
N ASP A 266 16.74 -10.62 13.74
CA ASP A 266 17.47 -11.75 13.13
C ASP A 266 16.65 -13.05 13.20
N ARG A 267 15.89 -13.23 14.28
CA ARG A 267 14.96 -14.37 14.45
C ARG A 267 13.73 -14.26 13.55
N ALA A 268 13.25 -13.04 13.31
CA ALA A 268 12.12 -12.82 12.39
C ALA A 268 12.48 -13.20 10.94
N MET A 269 13.69 -12.95 10.50
CA MET A 269 14.17 -13.39 9.18
C MET A 269 14.25 -14.92 9.08
N ALA A 270 14.72 -15.60 10.12
CA ALA A 270 14.71 -17.07 10.20
C ALA A 270 13.29 -17.66 10.20
N ALA A 271 12.28 -16.92 10.66
CA ALA A 271 10.88 -17.34 10.64
C ALA A 271 10.31 -17.41 9.21
N VAL A 272 10.66 -16.46 8.35
CA VAL A 272 10.26 -16.47 6.92
C VAL A 272 10.89 -17.67 6.21
N GLU A 273 12.15 -17.98 6.47
CA GLU A 273 12.82 -19.20 5.96
C GLU A 273 12.16 -20.49 6.48
N SER A 274 11.53 -20.43 7.65
CA SER A 274 10.80 -21.55 8.28
C SER A 274 9.35 -21.66 7.85
N GLY A 275 8.89 -20.81 6.91
CA GLY A 275 7.56 -20.89 6.32
C GLY A 275 6.53 -19.90 6.87
N ALA A 276 6.91 -18.88 7.62
CA ALA A 276 6.06 -17.73 7.90
C ALA A 276 5.90 -16.85 6.66
N GLN A 277 4.74 -16.21 6.50
CA GLN A 277 4.47 -15.32 5.36
C GLN A 277 5.01 -13.92 5.55
N ASP A 278 5.05 -13.43 6.81
CA ASP A 278 5.50 -12.08 7.14
C ASP A 278 5.84 -11.99 8.63
N TYR A 279 6.28 -10.81 9.08
CA TYR A 279 6.47 -10.51 10.49
C TYR A 279 5.93 -9.13 10.87
N LEU A 280 5.59 -8.96 12.15
CA LEU A 280 5.06 -7.73 12.76
C LEU A 280 5.90 -7.36 13.98
N LEU A 281 6.52 -6.19 13.97
CA LEU A 281 7.36 -5.72 15.07
C LEU A 281 6.53 -5.12 16.20
N LYS A 282 6.83 -5.50 17.45
CA LYS A 282 6.30 -4.87 18.66
C LYS A 282 7.18 -3.66 19.06
N PRO A 283 6.63 -2.48 19.41
CA PRO A 283 5.21 -2.15 19.46
C PRO A 283 4.60 -1.95 18.05
N PHE A 284 3.37 -2.41 17.88
CA PHE A 284 2.72 -2.39 16.58
C PHE A 284 2.34 -1.00 16.13
N ASP A 285 2.72 -0.66 14.92
CA ASP A 285 2.13 0.43 14.17
C ASP A 285 0.80 -0.04 13.53
N GLY A 286 -0.26 0.78 13.70
CA GLY A 286 -1.59 0.47 13.16
C GLY A 286 -1.59 0.33 11.64
N THR A 287 -0.73 1.06 10.94
CA THR A 287 -0.58 1.01 9.48
C THR A 287 0.01 -0.33 9.03
N ARG A 288 1.06 -0.80 9.72
CA ARG A 288 1.68 -2.09 9.40
C ARG A 288 0.74 -3.26 9.68
N LEU A 289 -0.01 -3.20 10.78
CA LEU A 289 -1.04 -4.20 11.09
C LEU A 289 -2.09 -4.26 9.99
N ARG A 290 -2.61 -3.10 9.53
CA ARG A 290 -3.59 -3.03 8.44
C ARG A 290 -3.04 -3.62 7.14
N GLN A 291 -1.81 -3.30 6.75
CA GLN A 291 -1.17 -3.89 5.57
C GLN A 291 -1.10 -5.42 5.63
N ILE A 292 -0.79 -5.97 6.80
CA ILE A 292 -0.75 -7.42 7.03
C ILE A 292 -2.14 -8.01 6.91
N VAL A 293 -3.16 -7.37 7.49
CA VAL A 293 -4.56 -7.80 7.41
C VAL A 293 -5.02 -7.84 5.97
N ASP A 294 -4.84 -6.75 5.24
CA ASP A 294 -5.24 -6.63 3.84
C ASP A 294 -4.53 -7.66 2.96
N ARG A 295 -3.23 -7.83 3.15
CA ARG A 295 -2.41 -8.70 2.32
C ARG A 295 -2.64 -10.18 2.57
N TRP A 296 -2.76 -10.58 3.82
CA TRP A 296 -2.73 -11.99 4.21
C TRP A 296 -4.06 -12.52 4.72
N PHE A 297 -4.93 -11.65 5.26
CA PHE A 297 -6.16 -12.07 5.91
C PHE A 297 -7.43 -11.63 5.18
N VAL A 298 -7.40 -10.61 4.31
CA VAL A 298 -8.56 -10.10 3.57
C VAL A 298 -8.54 -10.48 2.08
N ILE A 299 -7.37 -10.56 1.45
CA ILE A 299 -7.25 -10.90 0.02
C ILE A 299 -6.83 -12.37 -0.12
N GLY A 300 -7.80 -13.25 -0.24
CA GLY A 300 -7.55 -14.66 -0.47
C GLY A 300 -8.69 -15.35 -1.17
N SER A 301 -8.83 -15.11 -2.47
CA SER A 301 -9.47 -16.06 -3.38
C SER A 301 -9.01 -15.80 -4.82
N GLY A 302 -8.23 -16.71 -5.35
CA GLY A 302 -8.06 -16.89 -6.78
C GLY A 302 -6.68 -16.64 -7.35
N GLN A 303 -5.71 -17.47 -6.98
CA GLN A 303 -4.78 -17.98 -7.99
C GLN A 303 -4.49 -19.44 -7.68
N SER A 304 -5.39 -20.31 -8.15
CA SER A 304 -5.02 -21.68 -8.48
C SER A 304 -4.19 -21.60 -9.76
N GLU A 305 -2.88 -21.55 -9.63
CA GLU A 305 -2.00 -21.90 -10.75
C GLU A 305 -2.26 -23.36 -11.09
N SER A 306 -2.91 -23.57 -12.22
CA SER A 306 -2.96 -24.88 -12.88
C SER A 306 -1.52 -25.25 -13.29
N PRO A 307 -1.05 -26.47 -13.00
CA PRO A 307 0.23 -26.91 -13.50
C PRO A 307 0.12 -27.11 -15.01
N ILE A 308 0.90 -26.35 -15.76
CA ILE A 308 1.11 -26.60 -17.19
C ILE A 308 1.79 -27.96 -17.30
N GLY A 309 1.03 -28.95 -17.73
CA GLY A 309 1.52 -30.23 -18.11
C GLY A 309 2.14 -30.21 -19.52
N ARG A 310 3.32 -30.80 -19.62
CA ARG A 310 4.06 -31.27 -20.78
C ARG A 310 4.69 -30.23 -21.69
#